data_fc71ed2467ad66c62c588c0f331e827c
#
_entry.id   fc71ed2467ad66c62c588c0f331e827c
#
_cell.length_a   1.000
_cell.length_b   1.000
_cell.length_c   1.000
_cell.angle_alpha   90.00
_cell.angle_beta   90.00
_cell.angle_gamma   90.00
#
_symmetry.space_group_name_H-M   'P 1'
#
loop_
_entity.id
_entity.type
_entity.pdbx_description
1 polymer ?
#
loop_
_entity_poly.entity_id
_entity_poly.type
_entity_poly.pdbx_seq_one_letter_code
_entity_poly.pdbx_strand_id
1 'polypeptide(L)'
;MSAPLLDVENLRVTYRVGRRKVEAVKGVSFSVARGRCLGVVGESGSGKSSLARAVLALEDGVAGRVRFAGQDVAALDRAGLLAFRRRAQMVFQDPLGSLNPRLKVGAALAEVLRVHKLADSRAAADEQTTRWLETVGLDPAYARRYPHELSGGQRQRVNLARALCVGAEFLIADEPVSALDVSVQAQILNLLKSLQETRGITWLLIGHDLAVMRHMADEVIVLKAGEVVERGPAADVLANPTHPYARELLAAAPNVGRALDRRAAGPSSLGLMEPPPAVQDRHPT
;
A
#
# COMPACT_ATOMS: atom_id res chain seq x y z
N MET A 1 5.23 24.82 -0.70
CA MET A 1 5.04 23.39 -0.39
C MET A 1 3.76 22.94 -1.09
N SER A 2 3.77 21.88 -1.89
CA SER A 2 2.56 21.34 -2.53
C SER A 2 1.63 20.75 -1.47
N ALA A 3 0.32 20.88 -1.66
CA ALA A 3 -0.67 20.27 -0.76
C ALA A 3 -0.45 18.75 -0.65
N PRO A 4 -0.64 18.14 0.54
CA PRO A 4 -0.50 16.71 0.72
C PRO A 4 -1.53 15.94 -0.13
N LEU A 5 -1.19 14.72 -0.55
CA LEU A 5 -2.15 13.83 -1.22
C LEU A 5 -3.18 13.29 -0.25
N LEU A 6 -2.73 12.89 0.93
CA LEU A 6 -3.57 12.43 2.03
C LEU A 6 -3.35 13.32 3.24
N ASP A 7 -4.43 13.76 3.86
CA ASP A 7 -4.42 14.53 5.10
C ASP A 7 -5.46 13.95 6.07
N VAL A 8 -5.02 13.59 7.27
CA VAL A 8 -5.82 12.91 8.29
C VAL A 8 -5.79 13.75 9.56
N GLU A 9 -6.97 14.16 10.05
CA GLU A 9 -7.13 15.01 11.21
C GLU A 9 -7.97 14.32 12.28
N ASN A 10 -7.40 14.13 13.46
CA ASN A 10 -8.06 13.60 14.67
C ASN A 10 -8.90 12.33 14.41
N LEU A 11 -8.34 11.40 13.61
CA LEU A 11 -9.03 10.17 13.22
C LEU A 11 -9.23 9.25 14.42
N ARG A 12 -10.47 8.81 14.63
CA ARG A 12 -10.87 7.86 15.67
C ARG A 12 -11.61 6.71 15.03
N VAL A 13 -11.36 5.50 15.51
CA VAL A 13 -12.07 4.29 15.07
C VAL A 13 -12.55 3.54 16.29
N THR A 14 -13.86 3.33 16.38
CA THR A 14 -14.50 2.66 17.52
C THR A 14 -15.29 1.45 17.05
N TYR A 15 -14.96 0.28 17.55
CA TYR A 15 -15.70 -0.97 17.34
C TYR A 15 -16.64 -1.26 18.48
N ARG A 16 -17.75 -1.91 18.16
CA ARG A 16 -18.67 -2.49 19.14
C ARG A 16 -18.40 -3.99 19.27
N VAL A 17 -17.94 -4.41 20.44
CA VAL A 17 -17.74 -5.83 20.76
C VAL A 17 -18.76 -6.22 21.84
N GLY A 18 -19.89 -6.76 21.42
CA GLY A 18 -21.03 -6.97 22.32
C GLY A 18 -21.54 -5.63 22.89
N ARG A 19 -21.51 -5.50 24.25
CA ARG A 19 -21.90 -4.25 24.94
C ARG A 19 -20.75 -3.25 25.16
N ARG A 20 -19.52 -3.62 24.82
CA ARG A 20 -18.33 -2.77 25.03
C ARG A 20 -18.00 -1.99 23.77
N LYS A 21 -17.53 -0.76 23.94
CA LYS A 21 -16.89 0.03 22.89
C LYS A 21 -15.39 -0.10 23.05
N VAL A 22 -14.70 -0.43 21.95
CA VAL A 22 -13.23 -0.51 21.88
C VAL A 22 -12.77 0.54 20.89
N GLU A 23 -12.04 1.54 21.37
CA GLU A 23 -11.44 2.58 20.55
C GLU A 23 -10.08 2.07 20.04
N ALA A 24 -10.04 1.65 18.78
CA ALA A 24 -8.85 1.08 18.15
C ALA A 24 -7.90 2.18 17.61
N VAL A 25 -8.41 3.36 17.29
CA VAL A 25 -7.65 4.55 16.90
C VAL A 25 -8.18 5.74 17.64
N LYS A 26 -7.31 6.54 18.29
CA LYS A 26 -7.64 7.53 19.30
C LYS A 26 -7.13 8.93 18.96
N GLY A 27 -7.64 9.52 17.88
CA GLY A 27 -7.31 10.90 17.52
C GLY A 27 -5.98 11.04 16.79
N VAL A 28 -5.70 10.13 15.87
CA VAL A 28 -4.48 10.13 15.05
C VAL A 28 -4.56 11.19 13.97
N SER A 29 -3.47 11.98 13.82
CA SER A 29 -3.34 13.00 12.78
C SER A 29 -2.00 12.87 12.07
N PHE A 30 -2.03 12.90 10.72
CA PHE A 30 -0.84 12.88 9.87
C PHE A 30 -1.18 13.32 8.46
N SER A 31 -0.16 13.63 7.68
CA SER A 31 -0.30 13.91 6.26
C SER A 31 0.75 13.16 5.45
N VAL A 32 0.45 12.84 4.19
CA VAL A 32 1.38 12.19 3.26
C VAL A 32 1.47 13.02 1.99
N ALA A 33 2.66 13.52 1.68
CA ALA A 33 2.91 14.24 0.44
C ALA A 33 2.91 13.28 -0.77
N ARG A 34 2.63 13.81 -1.97
CA ARG A 34 2.66 13.01 -3.21
C ARG A 34 4.03 12.38 -3.43
N GLY A 35 4.05 11.12 -3.84
CA GLY A 35 5.28 10.37 -4.10
C GLY A 35 6.11 10.04 -2.86
N ARG A 36 5.57 10.25 -1.66
CA ARG A 36 6.24 9.94 -0.39
C ARG A 36 5.70 8.66 0.23
N CYS A 37 6.50 8.06 1.10
CA CYS A 37 6.16 6.88 1.87
C CYS A 37 6.10 7.22 3.37
N LEU A 38 4.92 7.07 3.99
CA LEU A 38 4.75 7.13 5.43
C LEU A 38 4.68 5.72 6.00
N GLY A 39 5.61 5.38 6.89
CA GLY A 39 5.61 4.14 7.65
C GLY A 39 4.74 4.24 8.90
N VAL A 40 3.97 3.21 9.19
CA VAL A 40 3.21 3.06 10.44
C VAL A 40 3.69 1.80 11.14
N VAL A 41 4.37 1.96 12.26
CA VAL A 41 4.92 0.84 13.03
C VAL A 41 4.25 0.71 14.40
N GLY A 42 4.26 -0.49 14.95
CA GLY A 42 3.71 -0.81 16.28
C GLY A 42 3.43 -2.30 16.42
N GLU A 43 3.17 -2.75 17.63
CA GLU A 43 2.82 -4.15 17.92
C GLU A 43 1.50 -4.58 17.29
N SER A 44 1.26 -5.91 17.27
CA SER A 44 -0.05 -6.45 16.90
C SER A 44 -1.14 -5.87 17.83
N GLY A 45 -2.26 -5.47 17.23
CA GLY A 45 -3.36 -4.84 17.99
C GLY A 45 -3.16 -3.35 18.31
N SER A 46 -2.08 -2.69 17.87
CA SER A 46 -1.88 -1.25 18.11
C SER A 46 -2.84 -0.33 17.32
N GLY A 47 -3.64 -0.87 16.38
CA GLY A 47 -4.62 -0.11 15.60
C GLY A 47 -4.23 0.18 14.14
N LYS A 48 -3.08 -0.32 13.66
CA LYS A 48 -2.54 -0.03 12.32
C LYS A 48 -3.50 -0.41 11.18
N SER A 49 -4.02 -1.64 11.18
CA SER A 49 -4.95 -2.10 10.14
C SER A 49 -6.31 -1.41 10.22
N SER A 50 -6.75 -1.02 11.44
CA SER A 50 -7.95 -0.19 11.62
C SER A 50 -7.76 1.22 11.05
N LEU A 51 -6.59 1.82 11.28
CA LEU A 51 -6.19 3.09 10.69
C LEU A 51 -6.21 3.02 9.15
N ALA A 52 -5.60 1.97 8.58
CA ALA A 52 -5.56 1.75 7.13
C ALA A 52 -6.95 1.67 6.50
N ARG A 53 -7.83 0.84 7.09
CA ARG A 53 -9.19 0.66 6.59
C ARG A 53 -10.04 1.91 6.74
N ALA A 54 -9.87 2.66 7.84
CA ALA A 54 -10.56 3.92 8.06
C ALA A 54 -10.16 4.99 7.05
N VAL A 55 -8.87 5.10 6.72
CA VAL A 55 -8.36 6.01 5.67
C VAL A 55 -8.99 5.73 4.31
N LEU A 56 -9.27 4.47 3.98
CA LEU A 56 -9.91 4.06 2.73
C LEU A 56 -11.45 4.07 2.78
N ALA A 57 -12.04 4.59 3.86
CA ALA A 57 -13.49 4.54 4.09
C ALA A 57 -14.07 3.11 3.95
N LEU A 58 -13.37 2.14 4.55
CA LEU A 58 -13.77 0.72 4.61
C LEU A 58 -14.24 0.31 6.01
N GLU A 59 -14.31 1.26 6.95
CA GLU A 59 -14.71 1.02 8.34
C GLU A 59 -15.89 1.89 8.72
N ASP A 60 -16.78 1.32 9.53
CA ASP A 60 -17.83 2.05 10.24
C ASP A 60 -17.31 2.57 11.59
N GLY A 61 -18.03 3.52 12.20
CA GLY A 61 -17.64 4.04 13.52
C GLY A 61 -16.39 4.92 13.49
N VAL A 62 -16.13 5.55 12.34
CA VAL A 62 -15.03 6.48 12.13
C VAL A 62 -15.48 7.90 12.49
N ALA A 63 -14.62 8.64 13.24
CA ALA A 63 -14.76 10.06 13.51
C ALA A 63 -13.44 10.77 13.19
N GLY A 64 -13.47 12.09 13.06
CA GLY A 64 -12.37 12.90 12.57
C GLY A 64 -12.53 13.16 11.08
N ARG A 65 -11.44 13.53 10.40
CA ARG A 65 -11.48 13.91 8.98
C ARG A 65 -10.37 13.25 8.18
N VAL A 66 -10.71 12.76 7.00
CA VAL A 66 -9.78 12.25 5.99
C VAL A 66 -9.99 13.05 4.71
N ARG A 67 -8.95 13.77 4.28
CA ARG A 67 -8.95 14.45 2.99
C ARG A 67 -8.00 13.74 2.01
N PHE A 68 -8.50 13.48 0.82
CA PHE A 68 -7.71 12.93 -0.27
C PHE A 68 -7.67 13.92 -1.45
N ALA A 69 -6.48 14.33 -1.84
CA ALA A 69 -6.29 15.40 -2.85
C ALA A 69 -7.11 16.67 -2.54
N GLY A 70 -7.20 17.04 -1.26
CA GLY A 70 -7.94 18.20 -0.76
C GLY A 70 -9.45 17.99 -0.55
N GLN A 71 -10.02 16.87 -0.98
CA GLN A 71 -11.45 16.56 -0.84
C GLN A 71 -11.72 15.74 0.43
N ASP A 72 -12.73 16.11 1.19
CA ASP A 72 -13.15 15.32 2.37
C ASP A 72 -13.83 14.03 1.90
N VAL A 73 -13.24 12.88 2.28
CA VAL A 73 -13.72 11.55 1.85
C VAL A 73 -15.12 11.25 2.40
N ALA A 74 -15.46 11.75 3.58
CA ALA A 74 -16.79 11.56 4.18
C ALA A 74 -17.89 12.35 3.48
N ALA A 75 -17.54 13.41 2.74
CA ALA A 75 -18.48 14.24 1.99
C ALA A 75 -18.68 13.79 0.54
N LEU A 76 -17.97 12.75 0.08
CA LEU A 76 -18.07 12.24 -1.28
C LEU A 76 -19.42 11.54 -1.50
N ASP A 77 -20.05 11.84 -2.62
CA ASP A 77 -21.17 11.08 -3.13
C ASP A 77 -20.72 9.69 -3.65
N ARG A 78 -21.67 8.90 -4.15
CA ARG A 78 -21.37 7.55 -4.66
C ARG A 78 -20.36 7.56 -5.81
N ALA A 79 -20.42 8.54 -6.70
CA ALA A 79 -19.50 8.65 -7.82
C ALA A 79 -18.11 9.09 -7.36
N GLY A 80 -18.04 10.10 -6.49
CA GLY A 80 -16.80 10.55 -5.87
C GLY A 80 -16.11 9.45 -5.04
N LEU A 81 -16.88 8.66 -4.28
CA LEU A 81 -16.35 7.54 -3.52
C LEU A 81 -15.77 6.43 -4.44
N LEU A 82 -16.42 6.16 -5.58
CA LEU A 82 -15.89 5.23 -6.57
C LEU A 82 -14.59 5.75 -7.19
N ALA A 83 -14.53 7.04 -7.53
CA ALA A 83 -13.33 7.69 -8.04
C ALA A 83 -12.19 7.67 -6.99
N PHE A 84 -12.49 7.98 -5.74
CA PHE A 84 -11.54 7.86 -4.63
C PHE A 84 -11.00 6.43 -4.51
N ARG A 85 -11.87 5.42 -4.48
CA ARG A 85 -11.47 4.00 -4.35
C ARG A 85 -10.65 3.50 -5.54
N ARG A 86 -10.74 4.10 -6.72
CA ARG A 86 -9.83 3.82 -7.85
C ARG A 86 -8.43 4.37 -7.58
N ARG A 87 -8.34 5.59 -7.06
CA ARG A 87 -7.07 6.29 -6.84
C ARG A 87 -6.36 5.85 -5.56
N ALA A 88 -7.11 5.35 -4.57
CA ALA A 88 -6.62 4.87 -3.28
C ALA A 88 -6.94 3.38 -3.12
N GLN A 89 -5.91 2.54 -3.10
CA GLN A 89 -6.04 1.08 -3.09
C GLN A 89 -5.29 0.46 -1.90
N MET A 90 -5.62 -0.79 -1.56
CA MET A 90 -4.95 -1.54 -0.51
C MET A 90 -4.33 -2.83 -1.06
N VAL A 91 -3.10 -3.09 -0.66
CA VAL A 91 -2.41 -4.37 -0.84
C VAL A 91 -2.43 -5.08 0.50
N PHE A 92 -3.16 -6.17 0.59
CA PHE A 92 -3.39 -6.91 1.83
C PHE A 92 -2.21 -7.83 2.17
N GLN A 93 -2.10 -8.15 3.45
CA GLN A 93 -1.08 -9.03 4.03
C GLN A 93 -1.14 -10.45 3.45
N ASP A 94 -2.34 -11.00 3.23
CA ASP A 94 -2.53 -12.32 2.62
C ASP A 94 -2.77 -12.21 1.10
N PRO A 95 -1.73 -12.51 0.28
CA PRO A 95 -1.87 -12.46 -1.16
C PRO A 95 -2.80 -13.54 -1.71
N LEU A 96 -2.97 -14.67 -1.01
CA LEU A 96 -3.82 -15.77 -1.46
C LEU A 96 -5.30 -15.44 -1.25
N GLY A 97 -5.65 -14.92 -0.07
CA GLY A 97 -7.03 -14.54 0.26
C GLY A 97 -7.56 -13.38 -0.58
N SER A 98 -6.67 -12.60 -1.19
CA SER A 98 -7.04 -11.45 -2.03
C SER A 98 -7.30 -11.80 -3.50
N LEU A 99 -6.94 -13.01 -3.96
CA LEU A 99 -7.15 -13.50 -5.33
C LEU A 99 -8.21 -14.61 -5.33
N ASN A 100 -9.17 -14.54 -6.26
CA ASN A 100 -10.11 -15.63 -6.44
C ASN A 100 -9.38 -16.86 -6.99
N PRO A 101 -9.30 -17.99 -6.23
CA PRO A 101 -8.53 -19.16 -6.64
C PRO A 101 -9.10 -19.88 -7.88
N ARG A 102 -10.35 -19.57 -8.26
CA ARG A 102 -11.04 -20.16 -9.42
C ARG A 102 -10.78 -19.36 -10.71
N LEU A 103 -10.19 -18.18 -10.63
CA LEU A 103 -9.89 -17.34 -11.79
C LEU A 103 -8.41 -17.41 -12.12
N LYS A 104 -8.09 -17.44 -13.42
CA LYS A 104 -6.74 -17.22 -13.89
C LYS A 104 -6.31 -15.77 -13.61
N VAL A 105 -5.02 -15.57 -13.40
CA VAL A 105 -4.43 -14.25 -13.12
C VAL A 105 -4.88 -13.18 -14.14
N GLY A 106 -4.77 -13.52 -15.44
CA GLY A 106 -5.18 -12.59 -16.50
C GLY A 106 -6.66 -12.25 -16.45
N ALA A 107 -7.54 -13.23 -16.14
CA ALA A 107 -8.97 -13.00 -16.01
C ALA A 107 -9.28 -12.07 -14.82
N ALA A 108 -8.56 -12.23 -13.70
CA ALA A 108 -8.74 -11.37 -12.52
C ALA A 108 -8.34 -9.92 -12.78
N LEU A 109 -7.23 -9.66 -13.50
CA LEU A 109 -6.86 -8.30 -13.90
C LEU A 109 -7.82 -7.73 -14.95
N ALA A 110 -8.15 -8.49 -15.99
CA ALA A 110 -9.08 -8.07 -17.04
C ALA A 110 -10.48 -7.76 -16.50
N GLU A 111 -10.94 -8.48 -15.47
CA GLU A 111 -12.20 -8.18 -14.79
C GLU A 111 -12.17 -6.79 -14.15
N VAL A 112 -11.12 -6.45 -13.42
CA VAL A 112 -10.95 -5.14 -12.78
C VAL A 112 -10.93 -4.03 -13.84
N LEU A 113 -10.17 -4.20 -14.92
CA LEU A 113 -10.12 -3.24 -16.03
C LEU A 113 -11.50 -2.99 -16.65
N ARG A 114 -12.29 -4.05 -16.86
CA ARG A 114 -13.64 -3.94 -17.42
C ARG A 114 -14.65 -3.31 -16.47
N VAL A 115 -14.63 -3.72 -15.20
CA VAL A 115 -15.53 -3.18 -14.17
C VAL A 115 -15.34 -1.66 -14.02
N HIS A 116 -14.09 -1.19 -14.10
CA HIS A 116 -13.76 0.22 -14.03
C HIS A 116 -13.79 0.94 -15.39
N LYS A 117 -14.26 0.28 -16.47
CA LYS A 117 -14.36 0.82 -17.84
C LYS A 117 -13.01 1.38 -18.35
N LEU A 118 -11.91 0.70 -18.03
CA LEU A 118 -10.56 1.07 -18.44
C LEU A 118 -10.11 0.33 -19.72
N ALA A 119 -10.93 -0.59 -20.19
CA ALA A 119 -10.73 -1.31 -21.45
C ALA A 119 -12.06 -1.45 -22.17
N ASP A 120 -12.10 -1.00 -23.45
CA ASP A 120 -13.32 -0.98 -24.28
C ASP A 120 -13.62 -2.34 -24.91
N SER A 121 -12.66 -3.26 -24.91
CA SER A 121 -12.82 -4.59 -25.49
C SER A 121 -12.04 -5.63 -24.66
N ARG A 122 -12.35 -6.91 -24.91
CA ARG A 122 -11.59 -8.01 -24.31
C ARG A 122 -10.13 -7.97 -24.75
N ALA A 123 -9.85 -7.72 -26.02
CA ALA A 123 -8.48 -7.63 -26.54
C ALA A 123 -7.69 -6.50 -25.85
N ALA A 124 -8.30 -5.32 -25.66
CA ALA A 124 -7.69 -4.21 -24.95
C ALA A 124 -7.43 -4.55 -23.46
N ALA A 125 -8.34 -5.28 -22.81
CA ALA A 125 -8.14 -5.74 -21.43
C ALA A 125 -6.99 -6.76 -21.33
N ASP A 126 -6.90 -7.68 -22.28
CA ASP A 126 -5.83 -8.68 -22.33
C ASP A 126 -4.47 -8.03 -22.59
N GLU A 127 -4.40 -7.04 -23.50
CA GLU A 127 -3.18 -6.26 -23.76
C GLU A 127 -2.73 -5.47 -22.52
N GLN A 128 -3.64 -4.76 -21.89
CA GLN A 128 -3.33 -4.02 -20.66
C GLN A 128 -2.89 -4.96 -19.53
N THR A 129 -3.52 -6.13 -19.40
CA THR A 129 -3.13 -7.16 -18.44
C THR A 129 -1.68 -7.59 -18.65
N THR A 130 -1.27 -7.83 -19.90
CA THR A 130 0.11 -8.14 -20.25
C THR A 130 1.08 -7.06 -19.75
N ARG A 131 0.79 -5.80 -20.09
CA ARG A 131 1.63 -4.65 -19.68
C ARG A 131 1.72 -4.50 -18.16
N TRP A 132 0.62 -4.79 -17.43
CA TRP A 132 0.65 -4.71 -15.97
C TRP A 132 1.44 -5.84 -15.32
N LEU A 133 1.43 -7.06 -15.90
CA LEU A 133 2.28 -8.14 -15.45
C LEU A 133 3.77 -7.79 -15.66
N GLU A 134 4.14 -7.27 -16.83
CA GLU A 134 5.49 -6.79 -17.11
C GLU A 134 5.92 -5.67 -16.14
N THR A 135 5.01 -4.71 -15.86
CA THR A 135 5.27 -3.61 -14.92
C THR A 135 5.69 -4.11 -13.54
N VAL A 136 5.11 -5.22 -13.08
CA VAL A 136 5.47 -5.81 -11.78
C VAL A 136 6.55 -6.89 -11.89
N GLY A 137 7.20 -7.02 -13.05
CA GLY A 137 8.30 -7.95 -13.29
C GLY A 137 7.86 -9.42 -13.38
N LEU A 138 6.66 -9.67 -13.92
CA LEU A 138 6.15 -11.01 -14.23
C LEU A 138 6.11 -11.23 -15.74
N ASP A 139 6.46 -12.45 -16.18
CA ASP A 139 6.26 -12.89 -17.55
C ASP A 139 4.76 -12.86 -17.88
N PRO A 140 4.35 -12.31 -19.04
CA PRO A 140 2.97 -12.33 -19.53
C PRO A 140 2.32 -13.72 -19.56
N ALA A 141 3.08 -14.78 -19.72
CA ALA A 141 2.60 -16.16 -19.68
C ALA A 141 1.90 -16.50 -18.35
N TYR A 142 2.22 -15.78 -17.25
CA TYR A 142 1.54 -15.94 -15.97
C TYR A 142 0.05 -15.58 -16.02
N ALA A 143 -0.40 -14.80 -17.00
CA ALA A 143 -1.82 -14.53 -17.22
C ALA A 143 -2.68 -15.80 -17.33
N ARG A 144 -2.09 -16.89 -17.80
CA ARG A 144 -2.77 -18.18 -18.00
C ARG A 144 -2.79 -19.07 -16.76
N ARG A 145 -2.02 -18.74 -15.71
CA ARG A 145 -1.90 -19.51 -14.48
C ARG A 145 -3.00 -19.16 -13.49
N TYR A 146 -3.28 -20.10 -12.60
CA TYR A 146 -4.13 -19.88 -11.43
C TYR A 146 -3.29 -19.41 -10.23
N PRO A 147 -3.89 -18.73 -9.24
CA PRO A 147 -3.17 -18.25 -8.06
C PRO A 147 -2.39 -19.33 -7.29
N HIS A 148 -2.90 -20.56 -7.23
CA HIS A 148 -2.23 -21.66 -6.54
C HIS A 148 -0.97 -22.18 -7.27
N GLU A 149 -0.82 -21.89 -8.55
CA GLU A 149 0.37 -22.22 -9.35
C GLU A 149 1.52 -21.20 -9.22
N LEU A 150 1.30 -20.12 -8.43
CA LEU A 150 2.25 -19.06 -8.22
C LEU A 150 2.96 -19.18 -6.87
N SER A 151 4.22 -18.73 -6.79
CA SER A 151 4.90 -18.51 -5.52
C SER A 151 4.28 -17.34 -4.74
N GLY A 152 4.58 -17.22 -3.43
CA GLY A 152 4.12 -16.11 -2.59
C GLY A 152 4.47 -14.72 -3.18
N GLY A 153 5.73 -14.55 -3.60
CA GLY A 153 6.19 -13.31 -4.21
C GLY A 153 5.54 -13.01 -5.57
N GLN A 154 5.26 -14.05 -6.39
CA GLN A 154 4.54 -13.89 -7.65
C GLN A 154 3.08 -13.47 -7.40
N ARG A 155 2.40 -14.06 -6.41
CA ARG A 155 1.04 -13.63 -6.01
C ARG A 155 1.04 -12.18 -5.52
N GLN A 156 2.04 -11.77 -4.75
CA GLN A 156 2.17 -10.39 -4.27
C GLN A 156 2.34 -9.41 -5.44
N ARG A 157 3.15 -9.76 -6.45
CA ARG A 157 3.29 -8.96 -7.68
C ARG A 157 1.97 -8.86 -8.46
N VAL A 158 1.18 -9.93 -8.54
CA VAL A 158 -0.17 -9.91 -9.16
C VAL A 158 -1.11 -8.99 -8.39
N ASN A 159 -1.09 -9.00 -7.06
CA ASN A 159 -1.89 -8.10 -6.24
C ASN A 159 -1.49 -6.64 -6.43
N LEU A 160 -0.20 -6.36 -6.56
CA LEU A 160 0.29 -5.02 -6.92
C LEU A 160 -0.20 -4.60 -8.31
N ALA A 161 -0.09 -5.48 -9.32
CA ALA A 161 -0.62 -5.21 -10.66
C ALA A 161 -2.11 -4.89 -10.62
N ARG A 162 -2.90 -5.64 -9.83
CA ARG A 162 -4.34 -5.42 -9.66
C ARG A 162 -4.66 -4.08 -9.01
N ALA A 163 -3.91 -3.68 -8.00
CA ALA A 163 -4.10 -2.39 -7.34
C ALA A 163 -3.69 -1.21 -8.24
N LEU A 164 -2.66 -1.38 -9.06
CA LEU A 164 -2.13 -0.34 -9.94
C LEU A 164 -2.97 -0.16 -11.22
N CYS A 165 -3.54 -1.25 -11.76
CA CYS A 165 -4.23 -1.23 -13.07
C CYS A 165 -5.47 -0.34 -13.11
N VAL A 166 -6.02 0.04 -11.97
CA VAL A 166 -7.14 1.00 -11.85
C VAL A 166 -6.70 2.47 -11.86
N GLY A 167 -5.39 2.73 -11.94
CA GLY A 167 -4.83 4.09 -11.88
C GLY A 167 -4.62 4.58 -10.44
N ALA A 168 -4.28 3.69 -9.52
CA ALA A 168 -3.98 4.06 -8.14
C ALA A 168 -2.74 4.96 -8.08
N GLU A 169 -2.84 6.06 -7.33
CA GLU A 169 -1.74 6.97 -7.01
C GLU A 169 -1.37 6.93 -5.51
N PHE A 170 -2.24 6.33 -4.70
CA PHE A 170 -2.02 6.08 -3.29
C PHE A 170 -2.28 4.61 -2.97
N LEU A 171 -1.31 3.98 -2.35
CA LEU A 171 -1.39 2.58 -1.97
C LEU A 171 -1.11 2.41 -0.48
N ILE A 172 -2.01 1.71 0.20
CA ILE A 172 -1.75 1.20 1.55
C ILE A 172 -1.24 -0.22 1.41
N ALA A 173 -0.05 -0.49 1.94
CA ALA A 173 0.53 -1.82 1.99
C ALA A 173 0.56 -2.30 3.45
N ASP A 174 -0.35 -3.22 3.79
CA ASP A 174 -0.43 -3.82 5.12
C ASP A 174 0.43 -5.07 5.16
N GLU A 175 1.58 -4.98 5.80
CA GLU A 175 2.58 -6.04 5.91
C GLU A 175 2.92 -6.76 4.58
N PRO A 176 3.27 -6.02 3.50
CA PRO A 176 3.29 -6.56 2.14
C PRO A 176 4.32 -7.68 1.89
N VAL A 177 5.22 -7.92 2.84
CA VAL A 177 6.31 -8.89 2.70
C VAL A 177 6.44 -9.87 3.87
N SER A 178 5.58 -9.78 4.90
CA SER A 178 5.72 -10.55 6.15
C SER A 178 5.66 -12.07 5.97
N ALA A 179 4.97 -12.55 4.94
CA ALA A 179 4.81 -13.98 4.65
C ALA A 179 5.82 -14.52 3.61
N LEU A 180 6.84 -13.73 3.24
CA LEU A 180 7.80 -14.06 2.19
C LEU A 180 9.18 -14.34 2.76
N ASP A 181 9.98 -15.16 2.06
CA ASP A 181 11.39 -15.34 2.39
C ASP A 181 12.21 -14.06 2.13
N VAL A 182 13.34 -13.90 2.82
CA VAL A 182 14.16 -12.67 2.82
C VAL A 182 14.58 -12.23 1.42
N SER A 183 14.85 -13.18 0.51
CA SER A 183 15.30 -12.86 -0.84
C SER A 183 14.17 -12.30 -1.69
N VAL A 184 12.97 -12.84 -1.54
CA VAL A 184 11.76 -12.37 -2.21
C VAL A 184 11.26 -11.06 -1.59
N GLN A 185 11.38 -10.89 -0.27
CA GLN A 185 11.10 -9.60 0.40
C GLN A 185 11.89 -8.46 -0.25
N ALA A 186 13.22 -8.62 -0.39
CA ALA A 186 14.06 -7.59 -1.00
C ALA A 186 13.61 -7.25 -2.43
N GLN A 187 13.22 -8.25 -3.24
CA GLN A 187 12.73 -8.02 -4.59
C GLN A 187 11.40 -7.25 -4.63
N ILE A 188 10.48 -7.56 -3.70
CA ILE A 188 9.21 -6.83 -3.61
C ILE A 188 9.46 -5.39 -3.14
N LEU A 189 10.30 -5.18 -2.13
CA LEU A 189 10.61 -3.83 -1.65
C LEU A 189 11.26 -2.97 -2.73
N ASN A 190 12.20 -3.52 -3.50
CA ASN A 190 12.79 -2.81 -4.64
C ASN A 190 11.74 -2.47 -5.72
N LEU A 191 10.78 -3.37 -5.97
CA LEU A 191 9.67 -3.08 -6.86
C LEU A 191 8.80 -1.93 -6.32
N LEU A 192 8.43 -1.93 -5.03
CA LEU A 192 7.66 -0.84 -4.42
C LEU A 192 8.40 0.49 -4.52
N LYS A 193 9.72 0.49 -4.26
CA LYS A 193 10.56 1.67 -4.36
C LYS A 193 10.63 2.19 -5.80
N SER A 194 10.85 1.31 -6.77
CA SER A 194 10.83 1.66 -8.20
C SER A 194 9.49 2.27 -8.63
N LEU A 195 8.37 1.71 -8.19
CA LEU A 195 7.03 2.25 -8.46
C LEU A 195 6.85 3.64 -7.82
N GLN A 196 7.38 3.88 -6.63
CA GLN A 196 7.40 5.21 -6.00
C GLN A 196 8.16 6.21 -6.87
N GLU A 197 9.35 5.86 -7.30
CA GLU A 197 10.27 6.74 -8.04
C GLU A 197 9.82 6.98 -9.49
N THR A 198 9.40 5.94 -10.19
CA THR A 198 9.08 6.03 -11.62
C THR A 198 7.65 6.43 -11.93
N ARG A 199 6.72 6.12 -11.04
CA ARG A 199 5.27 6.40 -11.21
C ARG A 199 4.70 7.39 -10.21
N GLY A 200 5.51 7.88 -9.28
CA GLY A 200 5.06 8.82 -8.25
C GLY A 200 4.06 8.25 -7.27
N ILE A 201 4.04 6.91 -7.08
CA ILE A 201 3.11 6.27 -6.15
C ILE A 201 3.40 6.74 -4.72
N THR A 202 2.35 7.14 -4.03
CA THR A 202 2.38 7.52 -2.62
C THR A 202 2.02 6.31 -1.76
N TRP A 203 2.79 6.05 -0.71
CA TRP A 203 2.61 4.87 0.14
C TRP A 203 2.22 5.21 1.57
N LEU A 204 1.30 4.43 2.13
CA LEU A 204 1.16 4.22 3.56
C LEU A 204 1.57 2.78 3.85
N LEU A 205 2.75 2.60 4.40
CA LEU A 205 3.34 1.30 4.65
C LEU A 205 3.11 0.90 6.11
N ILE A 206 2.38 -0.19 6.33
CA ILE A 206 2.09 -0.71 7.65
C ILE A 206 2.93 -1.95 7.91
N GLY A 207 3.55 -2.02 9.06
CA GLY A 207 4.31 -3.21 9.43
C GLY A 207 4.94 -3.11 10.81
N HIS A 208 5.60 -4.20 11.15
CA HIS A 208 6.41 -4.32 12.38
C HIS A 208 7.89 -4.52 12.07
N ASP A 209 8.25 -4.72 10.81
CA ASP A 209 9.64 -4.88 10.37
C ASP A 209 10.30 -3.52 10.10
N LEU A 210 11.24 -3.17 10.96
CA LEU A 210 11.93 -1.88 10.92
C LEU A 210 12.96 -1.79 9.79
N ALA A 211 13.47 -2.92 9.29
CA ALA A 211 14.35 -2.93 8.13
C ALA A 211 13.58 -2.53 6.87
N VAL A 212 12.33 -3.02 6.75
CA VAL A 212 11.40 -2.61 5.69
C VAL A 212 11.11 -1.11 5.77
N MET A 213 10.84 -0.60 6.97
CA MET A 213 10.59 0.84 7.17
C MET A 213 11.82 1.68 6.83
N ARG A 214 13.01 1.26 7.24
CA ARG A 214 14.28 1.96 6.92
C ARG A 214 14.56 2.02 5.42
N HIS A 215 14.17 0.99 4.67
CA HIS A 215 14.34 0.92 3.22
C HIS A 215 13.33 1.79 2.46
N MET A 216 12.09 1.85 2.93
CA MET A 216 10.96 2.41 2.18
C MET A 216 10.50 3.78 2.65
N ALA A 217 10.43 4.00 3.97
CA ALA A 217 9.73 5.15 4.53
C ALA A 217 10.57 6.42 4.52
N ASP A 218 9.93 7.52 4.15
CA ASP A 218 10.48 8.88 4.31
C ASP A 218 10.25 9.39 5.74
N GLU A 219 9.04 9.16 6.27
CA GLU A 219 8.64 9.45 7.65
C GLU A 219 8.05 8.19 8.30
N VAL A 220 8.12 8.12 9.62
CA VAL A 220 7.53 7.04 10.41
C VAL A 220 6.67 7.62 11.52
N ILE A 221 5.52 6.97 11.79
CA ILE A 221 4.73 7.13 13.00
C ILE A 221 4.75 5.82 13.79
N VAL A 222 4.97 5.91 15.10
CA VAL A 222 4.94 4.79 16.03
C VAL A 222 3.59 4.80 16.73
N LEU A 223 2.81 3.74 16.52
CA LEU A 223 1.46 3.59 17.05
C LEU A 223 1.45 2.62 18.24
N LYS A 224 0.94 3.05 19.39
CA LYS A 224 0.73 2.24 20.58
C LYS A 224 -0.70 2.38 21.07
N ALA A 225 -1.41 1.27 21.19
CA ALA A 225 -2.78 1.23 21.73
C ALA A 225 -3.75 2.29 21.13
N GLY A 226 -3.63 2.56 19.82
CA GLY A 226 -4.45 3.51 19.07
C GLY A 226 -3.93 4.94 19.05
N GLU A 227 -2.82 5.25 19.70
CA GLU A 227 -2.25 6.61 19.82
C GLU A 227 -0.87 6.69 19.13
N VAL A 228 -0.57 7.83 18.52
CA VAL A 228 0.78 8.12 18.02
C VAL A 228 1.65 8.54 19.19
N VAL A 229 2.67 7.75 19.48
CA VAL A 229 3.62 8.02 20.58
C VAL A 229 4.92 8.67 20.11
N GLU A 230 5.29 8.47 18.85
CA GLU A 230 6.45 9.13 18.23
C GLU A 230 6.22 9.32 16.72
N ARG A 231 6.75 10.40 16.15
CA ARG A 231 6.69 10.71 14.73
C ARG A 231 7.94 11.49 14.30
N GLY A 232 8.44 11.25 13.11
CA GLY A 232 9.53 12.00 12.52
C GLY A 232 10.07 11.39 11.24
N PRO A 233 11.16 11.96 10.69
CA PRO A 233 11.90 11.35 9.60
C PRO A 233 12.30 9.92 9.96
N ALA A 234 12.15 8.98 9.01
CA ALA A 234 12.41 7.56 9.28
C ALA A 234 13.86 7.31 9.77
N ALA A 235 14.82 8.05 9.20
CA ALA A 235 16.23 7.97 9.62
C ALA A 235 16.41 8.31 11.10
N ASP A 236 15.72 9.33 11.61
CA ASP A 236 15.87 9.79 12.98
C ASP A 236 15.16 8.87 13.98
N VAL A 237 13.86 8.59 13.73
CA VAL A 237 13.04 7.75 14.62
C VAL A 237 13.59 6.32 14.71
N LEU A 238 14.08 5.76 13.58
CA LEU A 238 14.60 4.39 13.55
C LEU A 238 16.06 4.26 14.04
N ALA A 239 16.82 5.37 14.12
CA ALA A 239 18.17 5.35 14.66
C ALA A 239 18.21 5.75 16.14
N ASN A 240 17.46 6.78 16.52
CA ASN A 240 17.52 7.40 17.84
C ASN A 240 16.10 7.67 18.39
N PRO A 241 15.30 6.63 18.68
CA PRO A 241 13.95 6.81 19.19
C PRO A 241 13.95 7.56 20.53
N THR A 242 13.04 8.50 20.68
CA THR A 242 12.92 9.31 21.90
C THR A 242 11.94 8.69 22.91
N HIS A 243 10.85 8.09 22.41
CA HIS A 243 9.84 7.50 23.27
C HIS A 243 10.26 6.11 23.79
N PRO A 244 10.08 5.80 25.09
CA PRO A 244 10.46 4.49 25.68
C PRO A 244 9.93 3.28 24.90
N TYR A 245 8.64 3.31 24.54
CA TYR A 245 8.02 2.24 23.76
C TYR A 245 8.67 2.07 22.36
N ALA A 246 9.04 3.15 21.69
CA ALA A 246 9.72 3.07 20.40
C ALA A 246 11.10 2.39 20.56
N ARG A 247 11.82 2.67 21.67
CA ARG A 247 13.08 2.00 22.01
C ARG A 247 12.88 0.51 22.24
N GLU A 248 11.86 0.12 23.00
CA GLU A 248 11.50 -1.29 23.24
C GLU A 248 11.17 -2.00 21.93
N LEU A 249 10.34 -1.39 21.09
CA LEU A 249 9.94 -1.92 19.78
C LEU A 249 11.15 -2.13 18.87
N LEU A 250 12.07 -1.15 18.82
CA LEU A 250 13.29 -1.23 18.02
C LEU A 250 14.28 -2.27 18.58
N ALA A 251 14.40 -2.38 19.89
CA ALA A 251 15.28 -3.37 20.54
C ALA A 251 14.79 -4.81 20.35
N ALA A 252 13.47 -5.03 20.27
CA ALA A 252 12.86 -6.33 20.04
C ALA A 252 12.93 -6.80 18.58
N ALA A 253 13.22 -5.90 17.64
CA ALA A 253 13.30 -6.24 16.22
C ALA A 253 14.56 -7.04 15.90
N PRO A 254 14.45 -8.19 15.19
CA PRO A 254 15.61 -8.93 14.73
C PRO A 254 16.52 -8.06 13.86
N ASN A 255 17.85 -8.17 14.04
CA ASN A 255 18.86 -7.40 13.30
C ASN A 255 18.99 -7.88 11.82
N VAL A 256 17.90 -7.79 11.04
CA VAL A 256 17.89 -8.17 9.61
C VAL A 256 18.55 -7.10 8.73
N GLY A 257 18.76 -5.88 9.25
CA GLY A 257 19.28 -4.73 8.51
C GLY A 257 20.65 -4.94 7.83
N ARG A 258 21.53 -5.80 8.39
CA ARG A 258 22.83 -6.08 7.78
C ARG A 258 22.78 -6.91 6.50
N ALA A 259 21.70 -7.64 6.23
CA ALA A 259 21.56 -8.46 5.02
C ALA A 259 21.02 -7.66 3.82
N LEU A 260 20.20 -6.63 4.05
CA LEU A 260 19.64 -5.77 3.00
C LEU A 260 20.68 -4.76 2.51
N ASP A 261 21.46 -4.14 3.39
CA ASP A 261 22.48 -3.15 3.02
C ASP A 261 23.63 -3.72 2.16
N ARG A 262 23.97 -5.00 2.32
CA ARG A 262 25.02 -5.65 1.53
C ARG A 262 24.60 -6.00 0.10
N ARG A 263 23.30 -6.04 -0.23
CA ARG A 263 22.78 -6.41 -1.56
C ARG A 263 22.21 -5.23 -2.37
N ALA A 264 21.95 -4.10 -1.74
CA ALA A 264 21.55 -2.88 -2.43
C ALA A 264 22.68 -2.25 -3.30
N ALA A 265 23.93 -2.75 -3.14
CA ALA A 265 25.11 -2.32 -3.91
C ALA A 265 25.36 -3.15 -5.20
N GLY A 266 24.43 -3.96 -5.67
CA GLY A 266 24.55 -4.75 -6.91
C GLY A 266 24.01 -4.00 -8.13
N PRO A 267 24.50 -4.30 -9.36
CA PRO A 267 24.37 -3.41 -10.52
C PRO A 267 22.94 -3.26 -11.02
N SER A 268 22.54 -2.00 -11.19
CA SER A 268 21.35 -1.58 -11.94
C SER A 268 21.49 -1.99 -13.40
N SER A 269 20.82 -3.06 -13.83
CA SER A 269 20.56 -3.33 -15.24
C SER A 269 19.29 -4.16 -15.42
N LEU A 270 18.16 -3.57 -15.10
CA LEU A 270 16.89 -3.98 -15.68
C LEU A 270 16.50 -2.84 -16.65
N GLY A 271 16.63 -3.11 -17.97
CA GLY A 271 16.12 -2.22 -19.00
C GLY A 271 14.62 -2.02 -18.80
N LEU A 272 14.27 -0.89 -18.22
CA LEU A 272 12.89 -0.49 -18.03
C LEU A 272 12.36 0.03 -19.36
N MET A 273 11.42 -0.69 -19.96
CA MET A 273 10.60 -0.19 -21.06
C MET A 273 9.79 1.02 -20.59
N GLU A 274 9.69 2.03 -21.45
CA GLU A 274 8.90 3.23 -21.17
C GLU A 274 7.46 2.90 -20.78
N PRO A 275 6.89 3.61 -19.81
CA PRO A 275 5.53 3.37 -19.34
C PRO A 275 4.52 3.72 -20.43
N PRO A 276 3.38 3.03 -20.51
CA PRO A 276 2.28 3.43 -21.37
C PRO A 276 1.78 4.82 -20.97
N PRO A 277 1.36 5.67 -21.93
CA PRO A 277 0.91 7.02 -21.64
C PRO A 277 -0.31 7.01 -20.70
N ALA A 278 -0.35 7.97 -19.80
CA ALA A 278 -1.49 8.20 -18.93
C ALA A 278 -2.76 8.35 -19.76
N VAL A 279 -3.82 7.65 -19.38
CA VAL A 279 -5.14 7.80 -19.99
C VAL A 279 -5.61 9.22 -19.69
N GLN A 280 -5.63 10.07 -20.72
CA GLN A 280 -6.21 11.40 -20.63
C GLN A 280 -7.71 11.26 -20.40
N ASP A 281 -8.20 11.82 -19.30
CA ASP A 281 -9.62 11.96 -19.04
C ASP A 281 -10.26 12.77 -20.19
N ARG A 282 -10.95 12.06 -21.11
CA ARG A 282 -11.87 12.71 -22.03
C ARG A 282 -13.14 12.99 -21.24
N HIS A 283 -13.29 14.23 -20.81
CA HIS A 283 -14.60 14.74 -20.43
C HIS A 283 -15.51 14.71 -21.66
N PRO A 284 -16.69 14.10 -21.59
CA PRO A 284 -17.71 14.33 -22.59
C PRO A 284 -18.30 15.74 -22.37
N THR A 285 -18.27 16.56 -23.38
CA THR A 285 -19.07 17.77 -23.54
C THR A 285 -20.53 17.43 -23.63
#